data_1c0343489f0cad485b8074561ad3cfbc
#
_entry.id   1c0343489f0cad485b8074561ad3cfbc
#
_cell.length_a   1.000
_cell.length_b   1.000
_cell.length_c   1.000
_cell.angle_alpha   90.00
_cell.angle_beta   90.00
_cell.angle_gamma   90.00
#
_symmetry.space_group_name_H-M   'P 1'
#
loop_
_entity.id
_entity.type
_entity.pdbx_description
1 polymer ?
#
loop_
_entity_poly.entity_id
_entity_poly.type
_entity_poly.pdbx_seq_one_letter_code
_entity_poly.pdbx_strand_id
1 'polypeptide(L)'
;MLSLKESIRPSADLRNHYNDISKRCKENKEAVIITVNGRGDTVSLSYEEYKNMKARIELLEILAEAEDDVKNERIAPISETFDDLRAILQEGKEWNMRFYELIQLMPVSEG
;
A
#
# COMPACT_ATOMS: atom_id res chain seq x y z
N MET A 1 9.95 4.17 1.66
CA MET A 1 9.74 2.85 2.22
C MET A 1 8.56 2.85 3.16
N LEU A 2 7.73 1.84 3.06
CA LEU A 2 6.57 1.74 3.91
C LEU A 2 6.99 1.31 5.29
N SER A 3 6.72 2.16 6.28
CA SER A 3 7.01 1.85 7.68
C SER A 3 5.71 1.96 8.44
N LEU A 4 5.13 0.82 8.79
CA LEU A 4 3.93 0.77 9.59
C LEU A 4 4.29 0.54 11.04
N LYS A 5 3.71 1.33 11.92
CA LYS A 5 3.78 1.03 13.34
C LYS A 5 2.87 -0.15 13.61
N GLU A 6 3.35 -1.06 14.42
CA GLU A 6 2.58 -2.24 14.76
C GLU A 6 2.40 -2.33 16.25
N SER A 7 1.22 -2.76 16.68
CA SER A 7 0.95 -3.07 18.06
C SER A 7 0.24 -4.40 18.13
N ILE A 8 0.30 -5.04 19.28
CA ILE A 8 -0.24 -6.38 19.47
C ILE A 8 -1.31 -6.34 20.52
N ARG A 9 -2.46 -6.91 20.22
CA ARG A 9 -3.58 -6.96 21.14
C ARG A 9 -4.21 -8.35 21.11
N PRO A 10 -4.70 -8.86 22.25
CA PRO A 10 -5.43 -10.13 22.23
C PRO A 10 -6.80 -9.96 21.60
N SER A 11 -7.37 -11.05 21.12
CA SER A 11 -8.66 -11.03 20.46
C SER A 11 -9.79 -10.51 21.34
N ALA A 12 -9.67 -10.69 22.65
CA ALA A 12 -10.66 -10.14 23.59
C ALA A 12 -10.78 -8.62 23.48
N ASP A 13 -9.67 -7.93 23.20
CA ASP A 13 -9.68 -6.48 23.04
C ASP A 13 -10.44 -6.04 21.79
N LEU A 14 -10.47 -6.84 20.77
CA LEU A 14 -11.25 -6.54 19.57
C LEU A 14 -12.75 -6.47 19.90
N ARG A 15 -13.19 -7.30 20.83
CA ARG A 15 -14.58 -7.30 21.26
C ARG A 15 -14.85 -6.23 22.32
N ASN A 16 -13.97 -6.11 23.31
CA ASN A 16 -14.20 -5.27 24.46
C ASN A 16 -13.68 -3.85 24.34
N HIS A 17 -12.66 -3.65 23.50
CA HIS A 17 -11.98 -2.37 23.33
C HIS A 17 -11.85 -1.98 21.87
N TYR A 18 -12.88 -2.29 21.09
CA TYR A 18 -12.85 -2.01 19.64
C TYR A 18 -12.63 -0.54 19.36
N ASN A 19 -13.24 0.36 20.11
CA ASN A 19 -13.10 1.79 19.85
C ASN A 19 -11.66 2.25 20.03
N ASP A 20 -10.95 1.71 20.99
CA ASP A 20 -9.54 2.02 21.19
C ASP A 20 -8.69 1.53 20.02
N ILE A 21 -8.94 0.31 19.56
CA ILE A 21 -8.24 -0.26 18.42
C ILE A 21 -8.52 0.56 17.17
N SER A 22 -9.78 0.88 16.92
CA SER A 22 -10.17 1.68 15.77
C SER A 22 -9.49 3.04 15.76
N LYS A 23 -9.45 3.69 16.92
CA LYS A 23 -8.82 4.98 17.07
C LYS A 23 -7.33 4.92 16.76
N ARG A 24 -6.63 3.91 17.26
CA ARG A 24 -5.21 3.73 16.98
C ARG A 24 -4.94 3.53 15.51
N CYS A 25 -5.78 2.74 14.86
CA CYS A 25 -5.64 2.50 13.43
C CYS A 25 -5.85 3.76 12.61
N LYS A 26 -6.82 4.58 12.99
CA LYS A 26 -7.16 5.79 12.25
C LYS A 26 -6.23 6.95 12.53
N GLU A 27 -5.97 7.22 13.80
CA GLU A 27 -5.18 8.39 14.19
C GLU A 27 -3.70 8.18 14.08
N ASN A 28 -3.22 7.02 14.52
CA ASN A 28 -1.79 6.72 14.54
C ASN A 28 -1.33 5.97 13.30
N LYS A 29 -2.25 5.58 12.45
CA LYS A 29 -1.95 4.76 11.26
C LYS A 29 -1.21 3.50 11.62
N GLU A 30 -1.63 2.89 12.73
CA GLU A 30 -1.05 1.65 13.20
C GLU A 30 -1.74 0.44 12.61
N ALA A 31 -0.99 -0.62 12.43
CA ALA A 31 -1.53 -1.94 12.20
C ALA A 31 -1.61 -2.65 13.55
N VAL A 32 -2.79 -3.06 13.95
CA VAL A 32 -2.99 -3.76 15.22
C VAL A 32 -3.08 -5.25 14.94
N ILE A 33 -2.10 -5.98 15.42
CA ILE A 33 -2.06 -7.44 15.25
C ILE A 33 -2.91 -8.06 16.35
N ILE A 34 -3.94 -8.76 15.93
CA ILE A 34 -4.84 -9.43 16.85
C ILE A 34 -4.35 -10.86 17.04
N THR A 35 -4.14 -11.25 18.29
CA THR A 35 -3.62 -12.56 18.61
C THR A 35 -4.67 -13.45 19.23
N VAL A 36 -4.53 -14.74 18.98
CA VAL A 36 -5.30 -15.78 19.63
C VAL A 36 -4.30 -16.79 20.17
N ASN A 37 -4.38 -17.05 21.48
CA ASN A 37 -3.44 -17.95 22.16
C ASN A 37 -1.98 -17.56 21.92
N GLY A 38 -1.70 -16.24 21.92
CA GLY A 38 -0.35 -15.74 21.76
C GLY A 38 0.17 -15.76 20.35
N ARG A 39 -0.63 -16.11 19.37
CA ARG A 39 -0.22 -16.16 17.97
C ARG A 39 -0.99 -15.14 17.16
N GLY A 40 -0.33 -14.52 16.19
CA GLY A 40 -0.99 -13.60 15.28
C GLY A 40 -2.08 -14.30 14.50
N ASP A 41 -3.26 -13.74 14.53
CA ASP A 41 -4.43 -14.31 13.88
C ASP A 41 -4.94 -13.39 12.76
N THR A 42 -5.18 -12.14 13.09
CA THR A 42 -5.66 -11.15 12.12
C THR A 42 -4.94 -9.83 12.35
N VAL A 43 -5.10 -8.91 11.41
CA VAL A 43 -4.55 -7.57 11.52
C VAL A 43 -5.66 -6.57 11.29
N SER A 44 -5.74 -5.56 12.15
CA SER A 44 -6.70 -4.48 12.01
C SER A 44 -6.00 -3.24 11.47
N LEU A 45 -6.55 -2.66 10.43
CA LEU A 45 -6.06 -1.45 9.80
C LEU A 45 -7.22 -0.49 9.59
N SER A 46 -6.93 0.80 9.48
CA SER A 46 -7.96 1.72 9.00
C SER A 46 -8.27 1.37 7.55
N TYR A 47 -9.48 1.64 7.12
CA TYR A 47 -9.88 1.38 5.74
C TYR A 47 -9.02 2.18 4.77
N GLU A 48 -8.69 3.41 5.13
CA GLU A 48 -7.83 4.25 4.32
C GLU A 48 -6.44 3.65 4.15
N GLU A 49 -5.84 3.17 5.24
CA GLU A 49 -4.52 2.52 5.16
C GLU A 49 -4.57 1.26 4.31
N TYR A 50 -5.63 0.49 4.46
CA TYR A 50 -5.81 -0.71 3.63
C TYR A 50 -5.86 -0.35 2.15
N LYS A 51 -6.63 0.68 1.78
CA LYS A 51 -6.70 1.11 0.39
C LYS A 51 -5.34 1.58 -0.12
N ASN A 52 -4.61 2.31 0.69
CA ASN A 52 -3.29 2.79 0.30
C ASN A 52 -2.32 1.62 0.07
N MET A 53 -2.31 0.67 0.95
CA MET A 53 -1.46 -0.51 0.79
C MET A 53 -1.82 -1.31 -0.45
N LYS A 54 -3.11 -1.49 -0.69
CA LYS A 54 -3.59 -2.21 -1.86
C LYS A 54 -3.16 -1.51 -3.14
N ALA A 55 -3.32 -0.19 -3.17
CA ALA A 55 -2.91 0.59 -4.34
C ALA A 55 -1.41 0.52 -4.57
N ARG A 56 -0.61 0.51 -3.50
CA ARG A 56 0.84 0.36 -3.63
C ARG A 56 1.23 -0.99 -4.20
N ILE A 57 0.56 -2.04 -3.76
CA ILE A 57 0.82 -3.38 -4.28
C ILE A 57 0.49 -3.43 -5.76
N GLU A 58 -0.64 -2.89 -6.16
CA GLU A 58 -1.04 -2.84 -7.56
C GLU A 58 -0.03 -2.05 -8.40
N LEU A 59 0.45 -0.94 -7.87
CA LEU A 59 1.45 -0.13 -8.55
C LEU A 59 2.75 -0.89 -8.72
N LEU A 60 3.19 -1.62 -7.70
CA LEU A 60 4.40 -2.44 -7.79
C LEU A 60 4.26 -3.53 -8.83
N GLU A 61 3.09 -4.12 -8.96
CA GLU A 61 2.84 -5.12 -9.99
C GLU A 61 2.94 -4.51 -11.39
N ILE A 62 2.36 -3.32 -11.58
CA ILE A 62 2.45 -2.60 -12.83
C ILE A 62 3.91 -2.30 -13.18
N LEU A 63 4.69 -1.86 -12.19
CA LEU A 63 6.10 -1.58 -12.40
C LEU A 63 6.88 -2.82 -12.81
N ALA A 64 6.58 -3.95 -12.18
CA ALA A 64 7.26 -5.20 -12.51
C ALA A 64 6.97 -5.63 -13.94
N GLU A 65 5.72 -5.53 -14.36
CA GLU A 65 5.34 -5.86 -15.73
C GLU A 65 6.00 -4.94 -16.74
N ALA A 66 6.02 -3.64 -16.45
CA ALA A 66 6.62 -2.67 -17.34
C ALA A 66 8.14 -2.85 -17.41
N GLU A 67 8.80 -3.23 -16.33
CA GLU A 67 10.22 -3.56 -16.37
C GLU A 67 10.51 -4.71 -17.31
N ASP A 68 9.66 -5.72 -17.27
CA ASP A 68 9.78 -6.85 -18.19
C ASP A 68 9.67 -6.41 -19.63
N ASP A 69 8.71 -5.54 -19.92
CA ASP A 69 8.52 -5.03 -21.26
C ASP A 69 9.72 -4.21 -21.75
N VAL A 70 10.32 -3.44 -20.86
CA VAL A 70 11.54 -2.69 -21.21
C VAL A 70 12.69 -3.63 -21.49
N LYS A 71 12.86 -4.67 -20.68
CA LYS A 71 13.92 -5.66 -20.91
C LYS A 71 13.77 -6.37 -22.24
N ASN A 72 12.54 -6.53 -22.70
CA ASN A 72 12.25 -7.17 -23.97
C ASN A 72 12.23 -6.18 -25.14
N GLU A 73 12.67 -4.95 -24.89
CA GLU A 73 12.76 -3.88 -25.88
C GLU A 73 11.44 -3.52 -26.52
N ARG A 74 10.34 -3.77 -25.83
CA ARG A 74 9.02 -3.48 -26.38
C ARG A 74 8.59 -2.03 -26.19
N ILE A 75 9.06 -1.39 -25.12
CA ILE A 75 8.66 -0.02 -24.79
C ILE A 75 9.85 0.74 -24.23
N ALA A 76 10.55 1.45 -25.11
CA ALA A 76 11.73 2.21 -24.70
C ALA A 76 11.40 3.48 -23.88
N PRO A 77 10.36 4.27 -24.22
CA PRO A 77 10.13 5.54 -23.53
C PRO A 77 9.59 5.41 -22.11
N ILE A 78 9.25 4.22 -21.69
CA ILE A 78 8.61 4.04 -20.40
C ILE A 78 9.57 4.18 -19.21
N SER A 79 10.87 4.22 -19.47
CA SER A 79 11.87 4.30 -18.42
C SER A 79 11.71 5.55 -17.54
N GLU A 80 11.34 6.68 -18.13
CA GLU A 80 11.11 7.91 -17.38
C GLU A 80 9.91 7.76 -16.44
N THR A 81 8.86 7.12 -16.93
CA THR A 81 7.68 6.84 -16.11
C THR A 81 8.02 5.94 -14.92
N PHE A 82 8.91 4.97 -15.14
CA PHE A 82 9.40 4.14 -14.06
C PHE A 82 10.09 4.93 -12.98
N ASP A 83 10.97 5.84 -13.37
CA ASP A 83 11.70 6.65 -12.40
C ASP A 83 10.75 7.50 -11.58
N ASP A 84 9.75 8.07 -12.22
CA ASP A 84 8.72 8.86 -11.53
C ASP A 84 7.94 8.00 -10.54
N LEU A 85 7.54 6.81 -10.95
CA LEU A 85 6.78 5.92 -10.07
C LEU A 85 7.61 5.46 -8.89
N ARG A 86 8.88 5.18 -9.09
CA ARG A 86 9.78 4.81 -8.00
C ARG A 86 9.97 5.95 -7.01
N ALA A 87 10.12 7.16 -7.52
CA ALA A 87 10.24 8.34 -6.66
C ALA A 87 8.99 8.51 -5.79
N ILE A 88 7.82 8.33 -6.37
CA ILE A 88 6.56 8.42 -5.65
C ILE A 88 6.49 7.39 -4.52
N LEU A 89 6.89 6.17 -4.81
CA LEU A 89 6.91 5.10 -3.81
C LEU A 89 7.87 5.40 -2.67
N GLN A 90 9.01 6.01 -2.99
CA GLN A 90 10.01 6.34 -1.98
C GLN A 90 9.58 7.52 -1.12
N GLU A 91 8.98 8.53 -1.70
CA GLU A 91 8.51 9.69 -0.96
C GLU A 91 7.41 9.36 0.02
N GLY A 92 6.44 8.59 -0.41
CA GLY A 92 5.39 8.10 0.48
C GLY A 92 4.34 9.10 0.91
N LYS A 93 4.52 10.39 0.64
CA LYS A 93 3.63 11.42 1.16
C LYS A 93 2.51 11.78 0.21
N GLU A 94 2.83 12.06 -1.01
CA GLU A 94 1.86 12.52 -1.99
C GLU A 94 1.56 11.47 -3.05
N TRP A 95 1.93 10.22 -2.75
CA TRP A 95 1.84 9.20 -3.76
C TRP A 95 0.42 8.97 -4.27
N ASN A 96 -0.60 9.18 -3.44
CA ASN A 96 -1.98 9.01 -3.86
C ASN A 96 -2.35 9.95 -5.00
N MET A 97 -2.08 11.24 -4.83
CA MET A 97 -2.40 12.23 -5.86
C MET A 97 -1.59 11.98 -7.12
N ARG A 98 -0.30 11.76 -6.97
CA ARG A 98 0.57 11.55 -8.12
C ARG A 98 0.28 10.22 -8.80
N PHE A 99 -0.13 9.24 -8.03
CA PHE A 99 -0.53 7.96 -8.59
C PHE A 99 -1.72 8.12 -9.55
N TYR A 100 -2.74 8.86 -9.13
CA TYR A 100 -3.89 9.11 -9.99
C TYR A 100 -3.50 9.91 -11.23
N GLU A 101 -2.65 10.90 -11.10
CA GLU A 101 -2.16 11.66 -12.24
C GLU A 101 -1.44 10.77 -13.23
N LEU A 102 -0.56 9.91 -12.75
CA LEU A 102 0.20 9.02 -13.61
C LEU A 102 -0.67 7.98 -14.29
N ILE A 103 -1.67 7.48 -13.61
CA ILE A 103 -2.60 6.53 -14.20
C ILE A 103 -3.37 7.16 -15.35
N GLN A 104 -3.73 8.45 -15.21
CA GLN A 104 -4.41 9.15 -16.28
C GLN A 104 -3.52 9.38 -17.48
N LEU A 105 -2.21 9.53 -17.27
CA LEU A 105 -1.25 9.75 -18.34
C LEU A 105 -0.81 8.46 -19.00
N MET A 106 -0.95 7.35 -18.32
CA MET A 106 -0.54 6.07 -18.89
C MET A 106 -1.55 5.62 -19.96
N PRO A 107 -1.07 5.10 -21.07
CA PRO A 107 -2.00 4.56 -22.06
C PRO A 107 -2.75 3.39 -21.43
N VAL A 108 -4.04 3.44 -21.56
CA VAL A 108 -4.87 2.36 -21.06
C VAL A 108 -4.65 1.18 -21.98
N SER A 109 -4.08 0.16 -21.42
CA SER A 109 -3.93 -1.07 -22.14
C SER A 109 -5.31 -1.69 -22.26
N GLU A 110 -5.86 -1.65 -23.42
CA GLU A 110 -7.09 -2.33 -23.67
C GLU A 110 -6.80 -3.76 -23.95
N GLY A 111 -6.56 -4.39 -22.92
CA GLY A 111 -6.23 -5.76 -23.03
C GLY A 111 -7.19 -6.69 -23.22
#